data_2176b68dccb4b33f2b71ea1d81202233
#
_entry.id   2176b68dccb4b33f2b71ea1d81202233
#
_cell.length_a   1.000
_cell.length_b   1.000
_cell.length_c   1.000
_cell.angle_alpha   90.00
_cell.angle_beta   90.00
_cell.angle_gamma   90.00
#
_symmetry.space_group_name_H-M   'P 1'
#
loop_
_entity.id
_entity.type
_entity.pdbx_description
1 polymer ?
#
loop_
_entity_poly.entity_id
_entity_poly.type
_entity_poly.pdbx_seq_one_letter_code
_entity_poly.pdbx_strand_id
1 'polypeptide(L)'
;WLRTHCPQVAAAWPIEAMRQLRDEVARQHPEFNHDFGIQRKLTLQRAFAPFSLGEDWSDRTYEVYVRVRNEVECYADTPAALEAMAACLPLVSISNGTADLGRIGLHGHFRFSICASEIGVAKPDPAIFRHACERLGILPHQVLHVGDDPVADIKGAREAGMRTAWLNRKQDSWNHEARPDLEFGNLGELAAWLQQRANHSERKSPT
;
A
#
# COMPACT_ATOMS: atom_id res chain seq x y z
N TRP A 1 -20.20 0.01 -12.89
CA TRP A 1 -21.17 -0.80 -12.18
C TRP A 1 -22.31 0.05 -11.64
N LEU A 2 -22.07 1.09 -10.82
CA LEU A 2 -23.11 1.98 -10.27
C LEU A 2 -23.96 2.63 -11.37
N ARG A 3 -23.35 3.11 -12.46
CA ARG A 3 -24.10 3.68 -13.59
C ARG A 3 -25.12 2.71 -14.20
N THR A 4 -24.82 1.41 -14.18
CA THR A 4 -25.66 0.37 -14.74
C THR A 4 -26.75 -0.09 -13.76
N HIS A 5 -26.40 -0.23 -12.47
CA HIS A 5 -27.26 -0.89 -11.48
C HIS A 5 -27.98 0.08 -10.54
N CYS A 6 -27.38 1.25 -10.28
CA CYS A 6 -27.90 2.29 -9.40
C CYS A 6 -27.65 3.68 -9.98
N PRO A 7 -28.24 3.99 -11.18
CA PRO A 7 -27.93 5.23 -11.91
C PRO A 7 -28.21 6.51 -11.10
N GLN A 8 -29.21 6.50 -10.24
CA GLN A 8 -29.53 7.63 -9.37
C GLN A 8 -28.42 7.89 -8.33
N VAL A 9 -27.80 6.85 -7.78
CA VAL A 9 -26.67 6.98 -6.85
C VAL A 9 -25.42 7.46 -7.61
N ALA A 10 -25.17 6.90 -8.79
CA ALA A 10 -24.05 7.31 -9.62
C ALA A 10 -24.14 8.77 -10.08
N ALA A 11 -25.35 9.26 -10.34
CA ALA A 11 -25.62 10.65 -10.71
C ALA A 11 -25.43 11.62 -9.53
N ALA A 12 -25.90 11.24 -8.34
CA ALA A 12 -25.78 12.04 -7.13
C ALA A 12 -24.33 12.10 -6.60
N TRP A 13 -23.55 11.03 -6.83
CA TRP A 13 -22.18 10.89 -6.35
C TRP A 13 -21.19 10.69 -7.51
N PRO A 14 -20.88 11.74 -8.30
CA PRO A 14 -19.76 11.68 -9.23
C PRO A 14 -18.44 11.46 -8.47
N ILE A 15 -17.38 11.06 -9.17
CA ILE A 15 -16.11 10.59 -8.57
C ILE A 15 -15.59 11.58 -7.52
N GLU A 16 -15.61 12.88 -7.82
CA GLU A 16 -15.09 13.90 -6.90
C GLU A 16 -15.97 14.04 -5.64
N ALA A 17 -17.28 14.03 -5.77
CA ALA A 17 -18.20 14.06 -4.62
C ALA A 17 -18.05 12.81 -3.75
N MET A 18 -17.82 11.63 -4.36
CA MET A 18 -17.56 10.41 -3.61
C MET A 18 -16.21 10.45 -2.86
N ARG A 19 -15.19 11.11 -3.42
CA ARG A 19 -13.91 11.35 -2.74
C ARG A 19 -14.09 12.26 -1.53
N GLN A 20 -14.80 13.38 -1.71
CA GLN A 20 -15.11 14.31 -0.63
C GLN A 20 -15.90 13.65 0.49
N LEU A 21 -16.91 12.82 0.15
CA LEU A 21 -17.67 12.04 1.11
C LEU A 21 -16.79 11.08 1.91
N ARG A 22 -15.87 10.38 1.22
CA ARG A 22 -14.89 9.51 1.89
C ARG A 22 -14.03 10.28 2.88
N ASP A 23 -13.51 11.44 2.47
CA ASP A 23 -12.64 12.27 3.31
C ASP A 23 -13.41 12.85 4.51
N GLU A 24 -14.72 13.12 4.33
CA GLU A 24 -15.60 13.52 5.42
C GLU A 24 -15.84 12.35 6.40
N VAL A 25 -16.13 11.16 5.90
CA VAL A 25 -16.29 9.94 6.71
C VAL A 25 -15.00 9.66 7.51
N ALA A 26 -13.84 9.73 6.89
CA ALA A 26 -12.56 9.53 7.57
C ALA A 26 -12.34 10.56 8.71
N ARG A 27 -12.72 11.82 8.51
CA ARG A 27 -12.64 12.85 9.56
C ARG A 27 -13.62 12.63 10.70
N GLN A 28 -14.79 12.07 10.43
CA GLN A 28 -15.84 11.80 11.45
C GLN A 28 -15.57 10.50 12.21
N HIS A 29 -14.80 9.59 11.65
CA HIS A 29 -14.47 8.28 12.20
C HIS A 29 -12.96 8.05 12.29
N PRO A 30 -12.23 8.90 13.06
CA PRO A 30 -10.78 8.78 13.19
C PRO A 30 -10.32 7.44 13.77
N GLU A 31 -11.19 6.76 14.54
CA GLU A 31 -10.95 5.43 15.07
C GLU A 31 -10.72 4.37 14.00
N PHE A 32 -11.19 4.60 12.77
CA PHE A 32 -10.98 3.69 11.61
C PHE A 32 -9.94 4.19 10.62
N ASN A 33 -9.08 5.13 10.98
CA ASN A 33 -8.04 5.64 10.07
C ASN A 33 -7.05 4.57 9.60
N HIS A 34 -6.94 3.48 10.32
CA HIS A 34 -6.15 2.31 9.97
C HIS A 34 -6.91 1.30 9.09
N ASP A 35 -8.22 1.42 8.92
CA ASP A 35 -9.06 0.46 8.17
C ASP A 35 -9.82 1.12 7.02
N PHE A 36 -9.17 1.14 5.85
CA PHE A 36 -9.77 1.67 4.62
C PHE A 36 -10.96 0.83 4.13
N GLY A 37 -11.09 -0.43 4.58
CA GLY A 37 -12.23 -1.28 4.30
C GLY A 37 -13.48 -0.78 5.02
N ILE A 38 -13.38 -0.56 6.33
CA ILE A 38 -14.47 0.01 7.13
C ILE A 38 -14.83 1.41 6.63
N GLN A 39 -13.83 2.29 6.41
CA GLN A 39 -14.09 3.63 5.86
C GLN A 39 -14.85 3.57 4.53
N ARG A 40 -14.51 2.64 3.65
CA ARG A 40 -15.20 2.46 2.37
C ARG A 40 -16.63 1.99 2.56
N LYS A 41 -16.89 1.04 3.47
CA LYS A 41 -18.24 0.59 3.79
C LYS A 41 -19.10 1.74 4.34
N LEU A 42 -18.62 2.48 5.31
CA LEU A 42 -19.31 3.64 5.86
C LEU A 42 -19.60 4.71 4.79
N THR A 43 -18.63 4.96 3.90
CA THR A 43 -18.83 5.90 2.77
C THR A 43 -19.95 5.43 1.86
N LEU A 44 -19.99 4.16 1.52
CA LEU A 44 -21.05 3.60 0.67
C LEU A 44 -22.40 3.62 1.36
N GLN A 45 -22.50 3.20 2.61
CA GLN A 45 -23.73 3.27 3.39
C GLN A 45 -24.30 4.70 3.41
N ARG A 46 -23.45 5.70 3.65
CA ARG A 46 -23.85 7.10 3.64
C ARG A 46 -24.25 7.59 2.24
N ALA A 47 -23.57 7.15 1.21
CA ALA A 47 -23.93 7.50 -0.18
C ALA A 47 -25.27 6.92 -0.61
N PHE A 48 -25.64 5.75 -0.10
CA PHE A 48 -26.91 5.08 -0.42
C PHE A 48 -28.07 5.53 0.47
N ALA A 49 -27.82 6.06 1.67
CA ALA A 49 -28.86 6.43 2.66
C ALA A 49 -29.99 7.33 2.10
N PRO A 50 -29.76 8.31 1.20
CA PRO A 50 -30.84 9.14 0.66
C PRO A 50 -31.78 8.42 -0.31
N PHE A 51 -31.39 7.20 -0.74
CA PHE A 51 -32.15 6.46 -1.74
C PHE A 51 -32.87 5.28 -1.09
N SER A 52 -34.15 5.12 -1.36
CA SER A 52 -34.97 4.00 -0.84
C SER A 52 -34.61 2.68 -1.58
N LEU A 53 -33.35 2.34 -1.60
CA LEU A 53 -32.82 1.08 -2.09
C LEU A 53 -32.63 0.16 -0.87
N GLY A 54 -33.02 -1.11 -0.97
CA GLY A 54 -32.88 -2.08 0.11
C GLY A 54 -31.45 -2.12 0.72
N GLU A 55 -31.32 -2.66 1.91
CA GLU A 55 -30.09 -2.62 2.72
C GLU A 55 -28.86 -3.24 2.03
N ASP A 56 -29.06 -4.18 1.10
CA ASP A 56 -27.99 -4.93 0.43
C ASP A 56 -27.14 -4.13 -0.57
N TRP A 57 -27.60 -2.96 -1.04
CA TRP A 57 -26.96 -2.28 -2.16
C TRP A 57 -25.59 -1.70 -1.83
N SER A 58 -25.39 -1.21 -0.61
CA SER A 58 -24.07 -0.73 -0.17
C SER A 58 -23.08 -1.88 -0.06
N ASP A 59 -23.50 -3.03 0.49
CA ASP A 59 -22.67 -4.21 0.65
C ASP A 59 -22.32 -4.84 -0.71
N ARG A 60 -23.29 -4.98 -1.60
CA ARG A 60 -23.04 -5.43 -2.99
C ARG A 60 -22.07 -4.50 -3.74
N THR A 61 -22.18 -3.19 -3.54
CA THR A 61 -21.25 -2.22 -4.11
C THR A 61 -19.86 -2.40 -3.53
N TYR A 62 -19.76 -2.66 -2.22
CA TYR A 62 -18.49 -2.93 -1.56
C TYR A 62 -17.83 -4.22 -2.07
N GLU A 63 -18.61 -5.29 -2.28
CA GLU A 63 -18.10 -6.53 -2.89
C GLU A 63 -17.52 -6.31 -4.28
N VAL A 64 -18.22 -5.50 -5.11
CA VAL A 64 -17.71 -5.10 -6.43
C VAL A 64 -16.41 -4.31 -6.29
N TYR A 65 -16.34 -3.36 -5.36
CA TYR A 65 -15.13 -2.60 -5.08
C TYR A 65 -13.97 -3.53 -4.70
N VAL A 66 -14.16 -4.47 -3.77
CA VAL A 66 -13.13 -5.41 -3.34
C VAL A 66 -12.66 -6.28 -4.51
N ARG A 67 -13.58 -6.77 -5.35
CA ARG A 67 -13.23 -7.54 -6.53
C ARG A 67 -12.34 -6.74 -7.48
N VAL A 68 -12.80 -5.57 -7.92
CA VAL A 68 -12.07 -4.71 -8.86
C VAL A 68 -10.73 -4.24 -8.28
N ARG A 69 -10.66 -4.04 -6.96
CA ARG A 69 -9.42 -3.66 -6.26
C ARG A 69 -8.34 -4.74 -6.35
N ASN A 70 -8.73 -5.99 -6.58
CA ASN A 70 -7.83 -7.14 -6.72
C ASN A 70 -7.64 -7.58 -8.18
N GLU A 71 -8.40 -7.03 -9.12
CA GLU A 71 -8.23 -7.21 -10.56
C GLU A 71 -7.24 -6.15 -11.07
N VAL A 72 -5.96 -6.31 -10.74
CA VAL A 72 -4.91 -5.34 -11.08
C VAL A 72 -3.97 -5.89 -12.14
N GLU A 73 -3.58 -5.05 -13.06
CA GLU A 73 -2.47 -5.29 -13.96
C GLU A 73 -1.20 -4.71 -13.32
N CYS A 74 -0.23 -5.59 -13.06
CA CYS A 74 1.07 -5.16 -12.50
C CYS A 74 1.86 -4.39 -13.55
N TYR A 75 2.70 -3.46 -13.12
CA TYR A 75 3.71 -2.89 -14.00
C TYR A 75 4.61 -4.00 -14.56
N ALA A 76 5.02 -3.88 -15.81
CA ALA A 76 5.76 -4.92 -16.54
C ALA A 76 7.06 -5.37 -15.84
N ASP A 77 7.70 -4.48 -15.09
CA ASP A 77 8.91 -4.76 -14.32
C ASP A 77 8.64 -5.50 -13.00
N THR A 78 7.41 -5.48 -12.48
CA THR A 78 7.12 -5.92 -11.11
C THR A 78 7.36 -7.41 -10.86
N PRO A 79 6.87 -8.36 -11.68
CA PRO A 79 7.04 -9.78 -11.39
C PRO A 79 8.50 -10.20 -11.37
N ALA A 80 9.26 -9.85 -12.41
CA ALA A 80 10.67 -10.21 -12.53
C ALA A 80 11.54 -9.54 -11.44
N ALA A 81 11.24 -8.29 -11.09
CA ALA A 81 11.94 -7.58 -10.03
C ALA A 81 11.68 -8.20 -8.64
N LEU A 82 10.43 -8.55 -8.32
CA LEU A 82 10.10 -9.22 -7.06
C LEU A 82 10.77 -10.59 -6.95
N GLU A 83 10.77 -11.37 -8.02
CA GLU A 83 11.48 -12.66 -8.06
C GLU A 83 12.97 -12.49 -7.78
N ALA A 84 13.63 -11.57 -8.49
CA ALA A 84 15.05 -11.29 -8.33
C ALA A 84 15.40 -10.79 -6.91
N MET A 85 14.58 -9.92 -6.34
CA MET A 85 14.78 -9.41 -4.98
C MET A 85 14.53 -10.50 -3.93
N ALA A 86 13.48 -11.30 -4.07
CA ALA A 86 13.15 -12.39 -3.15
C ALA A 86 14.22 -13.49 -3.12
N ALA A 87 14.96 -13.69 -4.22
CA ALA A 87 16.10 -14.58 -4.27
C ALA A 87 17.31 -14.08 -3.44
N CYS A 88 17.40 -12.78 -3.22
CA CYS A 88 18.52 -12.15 -2.51
C CYS A 88 18.20 -11.86 -1.02
N LEU A 89 16.98 -11.46 -0.71
CA LEU A 89 16.57 -10.93 0.60
C LEU A 89 15.13 -11.33 0.95
N PRO A 90 14.79 -11.48 2.24
CA PRO A 90 13.41 -11.65 2.65
C PRO A 90 12.62 -10.35 2.35
N LEU A 91 11.54 -10.48 1.60
CA LEU A 91 10.61 -9.40 1.32
C LEU A 91 9.43 -9.44 2.28
N VAL A 92 8.98 -8.27 2.72
CA VAL A 92 7.77 -8.08 3.55
C VAL A 92 6.93 -6.97 2.93
N SER A 93 5.64 -7.17 2.86
CA SER A 93 4.70 -6.15 2.42
C SER A 93 4.08 -5.42 3.61
N ILE A 94 3.98 -4.08 3.53
CA ILE A 94 3.26 -3.23 4.49
C ILE A 94 2.26 -2.37 3.73
N SER A 95 0.96 -2.53 3.99
CA SER A 95 -0.10 -1.86 3.25
C SER A 95 -1.15 -1.22 4.15
N ASN A 96 -1.57 0.02 3.81
CA ASN A 96 -2.80 0.63 4.34
C ASN A 96 -4.03 0.20 3.54
N GLY A 97 -3.83 -0.37 2.36
CA GLY A 97 -4.89 -0.71 1.42
C GLY A 97 -5.53 -2.07 1.70
N THR A 98 -6.61 -2.33 0.98
CA THR A 98 -7.42 -3.56 1.07
C THR A 98 -7.13 -4.57 -0.03
N ALA A 99 -6.06 -4.36 -0.81
CA ALA A 99 -5.65 -5.29 -1.86
C ALA A 99 -5.02 -6.55 -1.24
N ASP A 100 -5.43 -7.71 -1.70
CA ASP A 100 -4.98 -9.02 -1.25
C ASP A 100 -3.91 -9.56 -2.22
N LEU A 101 -2.68 -9.69 -1.74
CA LEU A 101 -1.56 -10.19 -2.53
C LEU A 101 -1.76 -11.63 -3.03
N GLY A 102 -2.56 -12.45 -2.33
CA GLY A 102 -2.92 -13.79 -2.78
C GLY A 102 -3.81 -13.75 -4.02
N ARG A 103 -4.82 -12.90 -4.00
CA ARG A 103 -5.73 -12.70 -5.16
C ARG A 103 -5.02 -12.06 -6.36
N ILE A 104 -4.03 -11.19 -6.10
CA ILE A 104 -3.21 -10.55 -7.14
C ILE A 104 -2.14 -11.50 -7.69
N GLY A 105 -1.83 -12.61 -7.00
CA GLY A 105 -0.80 -13.58 -7.41
C GLY A 105 0.62 -13.21 -6.99
N LEU A 106 0.80 -12.25 -6.08
CA LEU A 106 2.12 -11.78 -5.64
C LEU A 106 2.55 -12.30 -4.26
N HIS A 107 1.66 -12.97 -3.52
CA HIS A 107 1.92 -13.43 -2.15
C HIS A 107 3.21 -14.26 -2.02
N GLY A 108 3.50 -15.13 -3.01
CA GLY A 108 4.65 -16.04 -2.97
C GLY A 108 6.02 -15.37 -2.94
N HIS A 109 6.11 -14.07 -3.28
CA HIS A 109 7.36 -13.31 -3.19
C HIS A 109 7.66 -12.76 -1.79
N PHE A 110 6.66 -12.73 -0.91
CA PHE A 110 6.77 -12.12 0.42
C PHE A 110 6.79 -13.18 1.52
N ARG A 111 7.68 -13.02 2.49
CA ARG A 111 7.75 -13.88 3.67
C ARG A 111 6.47 -13.78 4.51
N PHE A 112 5.90 -12.58 4.59
CA PHE A 112 4.59 -12.26 5.14
C PHE A 112 4.15 -10.86 4.70
N SER A 113 2.87 -10.58 4.91
CA SER A 113 2.27 -9.26 4.69
C SER A 113 1.75 -8.69 6.00
N ILE A 114 1.76 -7.38 6.12
CA ILE A 114 1.18 -6.60 7.22
C ILE A 114 0.15 -5.66 6.63
N CYS A 115 -1.10 -5.80 7.08
CA CYS A 115 -2.18 -4.91 6.73
C CYS A 115 -2.50 -3.98 7.91
N ALA A 116 -2.65 -2.71 7.66
CA ALA A 116 -2.96 -1.72 8.70
C ALA A 116 -4.23 -2.06 9.47
N SER A 117 -5.26 -2.58 8.79
CA SER A 117 -6.51 -3.01 9.41
C SER A 117 -6.36 -4.19 10.38
N GLU A 118 -5.34 -5.05 10.20
CA GLU A 118 -5.09 -6.19 11.08
C GLU A 118 -4.42 -5.79 12.39
N ILE A 119 -3.55 -4.77 12.34
CA ILE A 119 -2.74 -4.36 13.50
C ILE A 119 -3.24 -3.06 14.16
N GLY A 120 -4.28 -2.43 13.61
CA GLY A 120 -4.88 -1.22 14.16
C GLY A 120 -4.05 0.06 13.94
N VAL A 121 -2.99 0.02 13.10
CA VAL A 121 -2.08 1.14 12.87
C VAL A 121 -1.75 1.25 11.39
N ALA A 122 -1.83 2.47 10.84
CA ALA A 122 -1.56 2.74 9.42
C ALA A 122 -0.28 3.56 9.23
N LYS A 123 0.39 3.39 8.09
CA LYS A 123 1.43 4.32 7.63
C LYS A 123 0.83 5.74 7.54
N PRO A 124 1.51 6.80 7.97
CA PRO A 124 2.94 6.90 8.29
C PRO A 124 3.33 6.59 9.75
N ASP A 125 2.44 6.09 10.60
CA ASP A 125 2.80 5.82 12.00
C ASP A 125 4.01 4.86 12.07
N PRO A 126 5.09 5.22 12.79
CA PRO A 126 6.28 4.39 12.90
C PRO A 126 6.03 2.99 13.49
N ALA A 127 4.94 2.80 14.22
CA ALA A 127 4.63 1.54 14.88
C ALA A 127 4.42 0.40 13.88
N ILE A 128 3.79 0.65 12.71
CA ILE A 128 3.58 -0.39 11.70
C ILE A 128 4.90 -0.92 11.13
N PHE A 129 5.89 -0.05 10.95
CA PHE A 129 7.23 -0.40 10.45
C PHE A 129 8.03 -1.16 11.51
N ARG A 130 7.96 -0.72 12.79
CA ARG A 130 8.60 -1.43 13.91
C ARG A 130 8.02 -2.82 14.07
N HIS A 131 6.70 -2.98 13.94
CA HIS A 131 6.05 -4.29 13.96
C HIS A 131 6.62 -5.23 12.88
N ALA A 132 6.90 -4.72 11.67
CA ALA A 132 7.56 -5.51 10.63
C ALA A 132 8.97 -5.97 11.06
N CYS A 133 9.75 -5.08 11.66
CA CYS A 133 11.10 -5.40 12.17
C CYS A 133 11.05 -6.45 13.27
N GLU A 134 10.14 -6.32 14.22
CA GLU A 134 9.92 -7.27 15.31
C GLU A 134 9.60 -8.67 14.77
N ARG A 135 8.68 -8.78 13.82
CA ARG A 135 8.35 -10.05 13.16
C ARG A 135 9.49 -10.65 12.36
N LEU A 136 10.37 -9.81 11.80
CA LEU A 136 11.57 -10.25 11.10
C LEU A 136 12.71 -10.63 12.07
N GLY A 137 12.69 -10.14 13.31
CA GLY A 137 13.77 -10.30 14.28
C GLY A 137 15.02 -9.48 13.92
N ILE A 138 14.87 -8.31 13.28
CA ILE A 138 15.98 -7.45 12.85
C ILE A 138 15.74 -6.01 13.29
N LEU A 139 16.83 -5.22 13.35
CA LEU A 139 16.76 -3.82 13.74
C LEU A 139 16.32 -2.93 12.57
N PRO A 140 15.57 -1.83 12.81
CA PRO A 140 15.07 -0.96 11.74
C PRO A 140 16.14 -0.48 10.76
N HIS A 141 17.33 -0.10 11.24
CA HIS A 141 18.44 0.37 10.37
C HIS A 141 18.98 -0.69 9.39
N GLN A 142 18.63 -1.95 9.58
CA GLN A 142 18.97 -3.07 8.69
C GLN A 142 17.94 -3.27 7.59
N VAL A 143 16.82 -2.52 7.61
CA VAL A 143 15.72 -2.62 6.65
C VAL A 143 15.79 -1.46 5.66
N LEU A 144 15.56 -1.76 4.39
CA LEU A 144 15.27 -0.79 3.35
C LEU A 144 13.75 -0.83 3.08
N HIS A 145 13.03 0.22 3.49
CA HIS A 145 11.64 0.39 3.10
C HIS A 145 11.55 1.03 1.72
N VAL A 146 10.73 0.46 0.85
CA VAL A 146 10.52 0.93 -0.52
C VAL A 146 9.06 1.32 -0.69
N GLY A 147 8.81 2.53 -1.15
CA GLY A 147 7.44 3.00 -1.41
C GLY A 147 7.39 4.23 -2.29
N ASP A 148 6.21 4.57 -2.76
CA ASP A 148 5.96 5.68 -3.68
C ASP A 148 5.41 6.94 -2.99
N ASP A 149 4.87 6.81 -1.78
CA ASP A 149 4.28 7.93 -1.05
C ASP A 149 5.32 8.62 -0.15
N PRO A 150 5.62 9.93 -0.38
CA PRO A 150 6.59 10.67 0.41
C PRO A 150 6.29 10.71 1.92
N VAL A 151 5.01 10.75 2.30
CA VAL A 151 4.59 10.85 3.71
C VAL A 151 4.38 9.46 4.31
N ALA A 152 3.54 8.65 3.68
CA ALA A 152 3.21 7.33 4.21
C ALA A 152 4.42 6.40 4.24
N ASP A 153 5.24 6.40 3.19
CA ASP A 153 6.35 5.48 3.08
C ASP A 153 7.67 6.08 3.57
N ILE A 154 8.07 7.22 3.01
CA ILE A 154 9.42 7.73 3.25
C ILE A 154 9.54 8.35 4.64
N LYS A 155 8.64 9.28 5.00
CA LYS A 155 8.66 9.90 6.32
C LYS A 155 8.42 8.87 7.42
N GLY A 156 7.36 8.04 7.30
CA GLY A 156 7.00 7.06 8.33
C GLY A 156 8.10 6.04 8.59
N ALA A 157 8.70 5.47 7.55
CA ALA A 157 9.79 4.51 7.71
C ALA A 157 11.06 5.14 8.30
N ARG A 158 11.41 6.38 7.93
CA ARG A 158 12.53 7.11 8.54
C ARG A 158 12.32 7.38 10.03
N GLU A 159 11.12 7.77 10.43
CA GLU A 159 10.76 7.95 11.84
C GLU A 159 10.81 6.64 12.63
N ALA A 160 10.64 5.50 11.97
CA ALA A 160 10.87 4.18 12.55
C ALA A 160 12.36 3.79 12.63
N GLY A 161 13.26 4.55 12.01
CA GLY A 161 14.70 4.29 11.97
C GLY A 161 15.16 3.39 10.81
N MET A 162 14.31 3.17 9.81
CA MET A 162 14.64 2.43 8.59
C MET A 162 15.41 3.29 7.58
N ARG A 163 16.13 2.64 6.68
CA ARG A 163 16.55 3.25 5.42
C ARG A 163 15.38 3.26 4.44
N THR A 164 15.41 4.21 3.50
CA THR A 164 14.28 4.43 2.60
C THR A 164 14.70 4.53 1.15
N ALA A 165 13.88 3.97 0.25
CA ALA A 165 13.98 4.13 -1.19
C ALA A 165 12.65 4.64 -1.74
N TRP A 166 12.68 5.77 -2.40
CA TRP A 166 11.50 6.31 -3.08
C TRP A 166 11.37 5.70 -4.47
N LEU A 167 10.22 5.08 -4.74
CA LEU A 167 9.88 4.53 -6.04
C LEU A 167 9.17 5.60 -6.88
N ASN A 168 9.96 6.42 -7.57
CA ASN A 168 9.50 7.58 -8.33
C ASN A 168 9.21 7.26 -9.80
N ARG A 169 8.14 6.48 -10.06
CA ARG A 169 7.75 6.10 -11.43
C ARG A 169 7.31 7.27 -12.31
N LYS A 170 6.89 8.38 -11.71
CA LYS A 170 6.38 9.55 -12.43
C LYS A 170 7.45 10.61 -12.70
N GLN A 171 8.66 10.41 -12.16
CA GLN A 171 9.74 11.38 -12.20
C GLN A 171 9.36 12.74 -11.59
N ASP A 172 8.56 12.69 -10.51
CA ASP A 172 8.15 13.87 -9.76
C ASP A 172 9.36 14.50 -9.04
N SER A 173 9.33 15.82 -8.85
CA SER A 173 10.34 16.49 -8.04
C SER A 173 10.08 16.27 -6.55
N TRP A 174 11.15 16.03 -5.76
CA TRP A 174 11.04 15.88 -4.33
C TRP A 174 10.83 17.22 -3.62
N ASN A 175 9.68 17.42 -3.00
CA ASN A 175 9.27 18.67 -2.34
C ASN A 175 8.94 18.49 -0.84
N HIS A 176 9.57 17.50 -0.17
CA HIS A 176 9.34 17.18 1.24
C HIS A 176 10.64 17.35 2.04
N GLU A 177 10.52 17.64 3.36
CA GLU A 177 11.68 17.82 4.25
C GLU A 177 12.51 16.55 4.41
N ALA A 178 11.84 15.42 4.69
CA ALA A 178 12.50 14.13 4.87
C ALA A 178 12.86 13.54 3.50
N ARG A 179 14.14 13.58 3.13
CA ARG A 179 14.63 13.01 1.86
C ARG A 179 14.79 11.49 1.95
N PRO A 180 14.47 10.73 0.89
CA PRO A 180 14.79 9.31 0.82
C PRO A 180 16.32 9.12 0.76
N ASP A 181 16.81 7.95 1.22
CA ASP A 181 18.23 7.59 1.09
C ASP A 181 18.58 7.18 -0.33
N LEU A 182 17.60 6.64 -1.06
CA LEU A 182 17.72 6.18 -2.44
C LEU A 182 16.46 6.55 -3.23
N GLU A 183 16.61 6.65 -4.55
CA GLU A 183 15.51 6.87 -5.48
C GLU A 183 15.67 5.96 -6.70
N PHE A 184 14.55 5.37 -7.17
CA PHE A 184 14.50 4.50 -8.34
C PHE A 184 13.26 4.82 -9.17
N GLY A 185 13.39 4.80 -10.49
CA GLY A 185 12.28 5.01 -11.41
C GLY A 185 11.34 3.80 -11.51
N ASN A 186 11.83 2.60 -11.20
CA ASN A 186 11.08 1.34 -11.27
C ASN A 186 11.71 0.25 -10.38
N LEU A 187 11.01 -0.86 -10.17
CA LEU A 187 11.50 -1.96 -9.34
C LEU A 187 12.65 -2.73 -10.00
N GLY A 188 12.76 -2.73 -11.34
CA GLY A 188 13.86 -3.34 -12.05
C GLY A 188 15.21 -2.68 -11.73
N GLU A 189 15.24 -1.35 -11.64
CA GLU A 189 16.43 -0.59 -11.22
C GLU A 189 16.83 -0.94 -9.77
N LEU A 190 15.87 -1.03 -8.86
CA LEU A 190 16.12 -1.45 -7.49
C LEU A 190 16.66 -2.88 -7.42
N ALA A 191 16.09 -3.82 -8.17
CA ALA A 191 16.55 -5.20 -8.21
C ALA A 191 17.99 -5.30 -8.74
N ALA A 192 18.32 -4.59 -9.80
CA ALA A 192 19.68 -4.53 -10.36
C ALA A 192 20.68 -3.96 -9.34
N TRP A 193 20.30 -2.90 -8.62
CA TRP A 193 21.13 -2.30 -7.59
C TRP A 193 21.38 -3.27 -6.41
N LEU A 194 20.38 -4.03 -5.97
CA LEU A 194 20.53 -5.04 -4.92
C LEU A 194 21.46 -6.18 -5.36
N GLN A 195 21.29 -6.71 -6.57
CA GLN A 195 22.13 -7.78 -7.11
C GLN A 195 23.61 -7.37 -7.21
N GLN A 196 23.90 -6.16 -7.66
CA GLN A 196 25.27 -5.63 -7.70
C GLN A 196 25.91 -5.60 -6.31
N ARG A 197 25.17 -5.24 -5.27
CA ARG A 197 25.66 -5.21 -3.89
C ARG A 197 25.86 -6.59 -3.29
N ALA A 198 24.98 -7.54 -3.56
CA ALA A 198 25.14 -8.92 -3.13
C ALA A 198 26.45 -9.51 -3.69
N ASN A 199 26.69 -9.36 -4.99
CA ASN A 199 27.90 -9.83 -5.66
C ASN A 199 29.21 -9.17 -5.13
N HIS A 200 29.14 -7.91 -4.69
CA HIS A 200 30.30 -7.23 -4.09
C HIS A 200 30.59 -7.71 -2.65
N SER A 201 29.57 -8.11 -1.91
CA SER A 201 29.74 -8.63 -0.55
C SER A 201 30.37 -10.03 -0.56
N GLU A 202 29.99 -10.89 -1.48
CA GLU A 202 30.58 -12.21 -1.65
C GLU A 202 32.08 -12.16 -2.05
N ARG A 203 32.46 -11.18 -2.87
CA ARG A 203 33.87 -11.00 -3.30
C ARG A 203 34.79 -10.46 -2.18
N LYS A 204 34.25 -9.92 -1.10
CA LYS A 204 35.00 -9.34 0.02
C LYS A 204 35.12 -10.25 1.23
N SER A 205 34.52 -11.44 1.22
CA SER A 205 34.71 -12.47 2.23
C SER A 205 35.83 -13.42 1.77
N PRO A 206 37.11 -13.20 2.14
CA PRO A 206 38.15 -14.20 1.90
C PRO A 206 37.93 -15.37 2.85
N THR A 207 37.96 -16.57 2.31
CA THR A 207 38.09 -17.85 3.04
C THR A 207 39.26 -17.85 4.00
#